data_bb8a6b91456e3348c11feae50b84a120
#
_entry.id   bb8a6b91456e3348c11feae50b84a120
#
_cell.length_a   1.000
_cell.length_b   1.000
_cell.length_c   1.000
_cell.angle_alpha   90.00
_cell.angle_beta   90.00
_cell.angle_gamma   90.00
#
_symmetry.space_group_name_H-M   'P 1'
#
loop_
_entity.id
_entity.type
_entity.pdbx_description
1 polymer ?
#
loop_
_entity_poly.entity_id
_entity_poly.type
_entity_poly.pdbx_seq_one_letter_code
_entity_poly.pdbx_strand_id
1 'polypeptide(L)'
;IREKLILPHVALKSEYYDLSLLNRNDTDDQVTVDAANATKKYGVAVKCATITPNKQRMEEYPQLKKLWPSPNGTIRSILDGTVFRTPILIDAVHPAVRNWKKPITVARHAYGDVYKAVDLHTDEPGECTMTFRGESGRETTLSIQKVDGPAVFQGQHNKEKSIRSFARACFQYALDIKQDLWFSTKDTISKIYDGTFRSIFDEEFEDYRARFDALGLTYFYTLIDDAVARVIRSQGGFIWACKNYDGDVMSDMISTAFGSLAMMTSVLVSPDGCWEYEAAHGTVTKHYYRYLRGEQTSTNPLATIFAWSGALRKRGELDALPELTAFADRLEQASLDTLSAGTMTGDLSALVEPGFSARTVSSAEFLDAVAARL
;
A
#
# COMPACT_ATOMS: atom_id res chain seq x y z
N ILE A 1 -16.97 -2.40 11.54
CA ILE A 1 -16.27 -3.69 11.37
C ILE A 1 -15.95 -4.25 12.76
N ARG A 2 -15.09 -3.59 13.53
CA ARG A 2 -14.63 -4.06 14.83
C ARG A 2 -15.80 -4.50 15.74
N GLU A 3 -16.79 -3.64 15.95
CA GLU A 3 -17.91 -3.86 16.86
C GLU A 3 -18.89 -4.95 16.37
N LYS A 4 -19.11 -5.05 15.04
CA LYS A 4 -20.08 -5.98 14.48
C LYS A 4 -19.49 -7.33 14.09
N LEU A 5 -18.25 -7.36 13.58
CA LEU A 5 -17.66 -8.56 12.98
C LEU A 5 -16.57 -9.20 13.84
N ILE A 6 -15.93 -8.47 14.75
CA ILE A 6 -14.76 -8.97 15.49
C ILE A 6 -15.07 -9.19 16.96
N LEU A 7 -15.48 -8.16 17.70
CA LEU A 7 -15.68 -8.23 19.15
C LEU A 7 -16.71 -9.27 19.61
N PRO A 8 -17.75 -9.66 18.84
CA PRO A 8 -18.64 -10.76 19.21
C PRO A 8 -17.94 -12.12 19.25
N HIS A 9 -16.81 -12.27 18.56
CA HIS A 9 -16.12 -13.56 18.36
C HIS A 9 -14.71 -13.59 18.98
N VAL A 10 -14.09 -12.42 19.20
CA VAL A 10 -12.69 -12.30 19.64
C VAL A 10 -12.57 -11.33 20.80
N ALA A 11 -11.97 -11.77 21.91
CA ALA A 11 -11.62 -10.91 23.05
C ALA A 11 -10.39 -10.05 22.71
N LEU A 12 -10.59 -9.02 21.88
CA LEU A 12 -9.54 -8.17 21.34
C LEU A 12 -9.20 -7.02 22.30
N LYS A 13 -7.94 -6.95 22.74
CA LYS A 13 -7.35 -5.77 23.35
C LYS A 13 -6.58 -4.98 22.31
N SER A 14 -6.82 -3.70 22.20
CA SER A 14 -6.14 -2.82 21.23
C SER A 14 -5.88 -1.45 21.84
N GLU A 15 -4.76 -0.82 21.47
CA GLU A 15 -4.53 0.61 21.65
C GLU A 15 -5.06 1.36 20.43
N TYR A 16 -5.71 2.50 20.67
CA TYR A 16 -6.28 3.34 19.62
C TYR A 16 -5.54 4.67 19.52
N TYR A 17 -5.18 5.04 18.32
CA TYR A 17 -4.55 6.31 17.99
C TYR A 17 -5.43 7.07 17.01
N ASP A 18 -5.93 8.23 17.40
CA ASP A 18 -6.77 9.06 16.55
C ASP A 18 -5.91 9.83 15.54
N LEU A 19 -5.84 9.33 14.31
CA LEU A 19 -5.16 9.95 13.17
C LEU A 19 -6.06 10.91 12.38
N SER A 20 -7.17 11.37 12.95
CA SER A 20 -8.00 12.41 12.34
C SER A 20 -7.21 13.70 12.17
N LEU A 21 -7.58 14.51 11.17
CA LEU A 21 -6.85 15.73 10.82
C LEU A 21 -6.80 16.73 11.99
N LEU A 22 -7.88 16.83 12.77
CA LEU A 22 -7.95 17.75 13.90
C LEU A 22 -7.06 17.30 15.06
N ASN A 23 -7.12 16.04 15.45
CA ASN A 23 -6.27 15.51 16.52
C ASN A 23 -4.77 15.58 16.16
N ARG A 24 -4.44 15.33 14.89
CA ARG A 24 -3.06 15.51 14.39
C ARG A 24 -2.62 16.98 14.50
N ASN A 25 -3.52 17.92 14.17
CA ASN A 25 -3.25 19.34 14.32
C ASN A 25 -3.03 19.73 15.77
N ASP A 26 -3.83 19.21 16.70
CA ASP A 26 -3.75 19.52 18.13
C ASP A 26 -2.49 18.94 18.76
N THR A 27 -2.05 17.77 18.31
CA THR A 27 -0.84 17.07 18.79
C THR A 27 0.43 17.41 17.99
N ASP A 28 0.38 18.40 17.09
CA ASP A 28 1.49 18.72 16.18
C ASP A 28 2.01 17.49 15.40
N ASP A 29 1.09 16.61 15.01
CA ASP A 29 1.32 15.32 14.33
C ASP A 29 2.08 14.25 15.16
N GLN A 30 2.30 14.51 16.47
CA GLN A 30 2.98 13.56 17.35
C GLN A 30 2.21 12.22 17.42
N VAL A 31 0.88 12.25 17.40
CA VAL A 31 0.05 11.03 17.40
C VAL A 31 0.39 10.08 16.25
N THR A 32 0.80 10.59 15.09
CA THR A 32 1.23 9.75 13.95
C THR A 32 2.55 9.03 14.25
N VAL A 33 3.48 9.71 14.90
CA VAL A 33 4.75 9.13 15.36
C VAL A 33 4.50 8.07 16.45
N ASP A 34 3.61 8.36 17.39
CA ASP A 34 3.25 7.44 18.48
C ASP A 34 2.58 6.18 17.94
N ALA A 35 1.68 6.31 16.96
CA ALA A 35 1.05 5.18 16.29
C ALA A 35 2.07 4.27 15.57
N ALA A 36 3.06 4.86 14.87
CA ALA A 36 4.13 4.11 14.24
C ALA A 36 5.01 3.37 15.26
N ASN A 37 5.35 4.02 16.39
CA ASN A 37 6.12 3.39 17.46
C ASN A 37 5.33 2.30 18.17
N ALA A 38 4.01 2.46 18.34
CA ALA A 38 3.14 1.41 18.85
C ALA A 38 3.09 0.20 17.91
N THR A 39 3.08 0.43 16.59
CA THR A 39 3.18 -0.66 15.60
C THR A 39 4.47 -1.46 15.78
N LYS A 40 5.61 -0.79 16.01
CA LYS A 40 6.87 -1.48 16.35
C LYS A 40 6.78 -2.27 17.64
N LYS A 41 6.17 -1.69 18.68
CA LYS A 41 6.02 -2.33 20.00
C LYS A 41 5.15 -3.59 19.96
N TYR A 42 4.03 -3.54 19.23
CA TYR A 42 3.05 -4.64 19.21
C TYR A 42 3.22 -5.60 18.03
N GLY A 43 4.00 -5.22 17.04
CA GLY A 43 4.30 -6.03 15.85
C GLY A 43 3.18 -6.05 14.80
N VAL A 44 1.94 -5.72 15.15
CA VAL A 44 0.78 -5.71 14.23
C VAL A 44 -0.10 -4.50 14.48
N ALA A 45 -0.51 -3.83 13.42
CA ALA A 45 -1.46 -2.72 13.45
C ALA A 45 -2.49 -2.81 12.32
N VAL A 46 -3.65 -2.19 12.54
CA VAL A 46 -4.65 -1.90 11.51
C VAL A 46 -4.82 -0.39 11.41
N LYS A 47 -4.70 0.15 10.21
CA LYS A 47 -4.87 1.58 9.97
C LYS A 47 -6.06 1.83 9.05
N CYS A 48 -6.87 2.83 9.40
CA CYS A 48 -7.90 3.37 8.51
C CYS A 48 -7.33 4.43 7.57
N ALA A 49 -8.06 4.74 6.49
CA ALA A 49 -7.72 5.84 5.61
C ALA A 49 -7.69 7.18 6.36
N THR A 50 -6.71 8.02 6.04
CA THR A 50 -6.48 9.31 6.71
C THR A 50 -6.50 10.46 5.70
N ILE A 51 -6.91 11.66 6.16
CA ILE A 51 -6.94 12.86 5.33
C ILE A 51 -5.55 13.52 5.32
N THR A 52 -5.02 13.79 4.13
CA THR A 52 -3.87 14.67 3.93
C THR A 52 -4.40 16.01 3.44
N PRO A 53 -4.14 17.13 4.15
CA PRO A 53 -4.66 18.43 3.77
C PRO A 53 -3.92 18.98 2.54
N ASN A 54 -4.67 19.64 1.68
CA ASN A 54 -4.18 20.51 0.61
C ASN A 54 -4.67 21.95 0.86
N LYS A 55 -4.36 22.89 -0.02
CA LYS A 55 -4.79 24.29 0.13
C LYS A 55 -6.31 24.45 0.26
N GLN A 56 -7.09 23.73 -0.53
CA GLN A 56 -8.55 23.74 -0.46
C GLN A 56 -9.05 23.21 0.90
N ARG A 57 -8.43 22.19 1.45
CA ARG A 57 -8.80 21.64 2.77
C ARG A 57 -8.49 22.59 3.92
N MET A 58 -7.51 23.48 3.78
CA MET A 58 -7.30 24.53 4.78
C MET A 58 -8.46 25.53 4.86
N GLU A 59 -9.18 25.73 3.76
CA GLU A 59 -10.41 26.55 3.76
C GLU A 59 -11.56 25.83 4.50
N GLU A 60 -11.64 24.50 4.36
CA GLU A 60 -12.63 23.67 5.07
C GLU A 60 -12.30 23.52 6.58
N TYR A 61 -11.04 23.61 6.94
CA TYR A 61 -10.53 23.45 8.32
C TYR A 61 -9.66 24.66 8.72
N PRO A 62 -10.26 25.85 8.95
CA PRO A 62 -9.51 27.09 9.18
C PRO A 62 -8.63 27.08 10.46
N GLN A 63 -8.86 26.13 11.37
CA GLN A 63 -8.07 25.93 12.59
C GLN A 63 -6.75 25.19 12.35
N LEU A 64 -6.46 24.70 11.14
CA LEU A 64 -5.19 24.04 10.86
C LEU A 64 -4.02 24.99 10.93
N LYS A 65 -3.00 24.63 11.72
CA LYS A 65 -1.76 25.41 11.91
C LYS A 65 -0.92 25.45 10.63
N LYS A 66 -0.96 24.38 9.83
CA LYS A 66 -0.18 24.21 8.58
C LYS A 66 -0.71 23.07 7.73
N LEU A 67 -0.16 22.91 6.54
CA LEU A 67 -0.35 21.71 5.71
C LEU A 67 0.46 20.54 6.31
N TRP A 68 -0.25 19.69 7.06
CA TRP A 68 0.37 18.51 7.66
C TRP A 68 0.77 17.48 6.59
N PRO A 69 1.93 16.81 6.74
CA PRO A 69 2.33 15.76 5.81
C PRO A 69 1.35 14.57 5.83
N SER A 70 1.45 13.69 4.85
CA SER A 70 0.66 12.46 4.85
C SER A 70 1.05 11.56 6.03
N PRO A 71 0.10 11.11 6.87
CA PRO A 71 0.39 10.14 7.92
C PRO A 71 1.02 8.85 7.37
N ASN A 72 0.60 8.41 6.19
CA ASN A 72 1.19 7.25 5.53
C ASN A 72 2.70 7.47 5.26
N GLY A 73 3.08 8.67 4.81
CA GLY A 73 4.48 9.03 4.59
C GLY A 73 5.29 8.99 5.88
N THR A 74 4.75 9.55 6.97
CA THR A 74 5.40 9.56 8.30
C THR A 74 5.56 8.14 8.83
N ILE A 75 4.49 7.33 8.86
CA ILE A 75 4.51 5.95 9.35
C ILE A 75 5.49 5.10 8.54
N ARG A 76 5.40 5.13 7.21
CA ARG A 76 6.31 4.40 6.32
C ARG A 76 7.77 4.81 6.49
N SER A 77 8.02 6.09 6.79
CA SER A 77 9.38 6.58 7.06
C SER A 77 9.96 6.06 8.37
N ILE A 78 9.11 5.83 9.37
CA ILE A 78 9.50 5.32 10.71
C ILE A 78 9.64 3.79 10.67
N LEU A 79 8.70 3.10 10.03
CA LEU A 79 8.69 1.65 9.94
C LEU A 79 9.68 1.13 8.90
N ASP A 80 9.94 1.90 7.82
CA ASP A 80 10.62 1.42 6.61
C ASP A 80 9.90 0.20 6.00
N GLY A 81 10.45 -0.43 4.98
CA GLY A 81 9.96 -1.72 4.50
C GLY A 81 9.25 -1.68 3.16
N THR A 82 8.37 -2.65 2.97
CA THR A 82 7.70 -2.94 1.70
C THR A 82 6.20 -2.94 1.88
N VAL A 83 5.49 -2.24 0.99
CA VAL A 83 4.03 -2.30 0.90
C VAL A 83 3.64 -3.31 -0.16
N PHE A 84 2.93 -4.38 0.26
CA PHE A 84 2.32 -5.35 -0.64
C PHE A 84 0.86 -5.01 -0.83
N ARG A 85 0.45 -4.83 -2.09
CA ARG A 85 -0.93 -4.54 -2.48
C ARG A 85 -1.44 -5.65 -3.38
N THR A 86 -2.49 -6.34 -2.92
CA THR A 86 -3.06 -7.50 -3.61
C THR A 86 -4.54 -7.27 -3.87
N PRO A 87 -5.04 -7.40 -5.12
CA PRO A 87 -6.45 -7.30 -5.41
C PRO A 87 -7.22 -8.48 -4.82
N ILE A 88 -8.41 -8.19 -4.29
CA ILE A 88 -9.40 -9.18 -3.87
C ILE A 88 -10.26 -9.51 -5.11
N LEU A 89 -10.26 -10.77 -5.52
CA LEU A 89 -11.02 -11.22 -6.68
C LEU A 89 -12.39 -11.73 -6.23
N ILE A 90 -13.42 -11.35 -6.99
CA ILE A 90 -14.77 -11.90 -6.87
C ILE A 90 -15.27 -12.30 -8.26
N ASP A 91 -15.96 -13.42 -8.35
CA ASP A 91 -16.42 -13.98 -9.65
C ASP A 91 -17.38 -13.06 -10.39
N ALA A 92 -18.13 -12.23 -9.67
CA ALA A 92 -19.10 -11.31 -10.24
C ALA A 92 -18.49 -10.07 -10.92
N VAL A 93 -17.20 -9.78 -10.70
CA VAL A 93 -16.50 -8.61 -11.27
C VAL A 93 -15.28 -9.08 -12.04
N HIS A 94 -15.34 -8.98 -13.36
CA HIS A 94 -14.21 -9.36 -14.20
C HIS A 94 -13.20 -8.21 -14.36
N PRO A 95 -11.90 -8.53 -14.43
CA PRO A 95 -10.88 -7.52 -14.73
C PRO A 95 -11.11 -6.87 -16.10
N ALA A 96 -10.82 -5.57 -16.21
CA ALA A 96 -10.82 -4.85 -17.48
C ALA A 96 -9.81 -5.46 -18.48
N VAL A 97 -8.74 -6.06 -17.98
CA VAL A 97 -7.80 -6.86 -18.77
C VAL A 97 -8.26 -8.33 -18.73
N ARG A 98 -8.92 -8.79 -19.78
CA ARG A 98 -9.56 -10.12 -19.83
C ARG A 98 -8.62 -11.31 -19.63
N ASN A 99 -7.32 -11.12 -19.88
CA ASN A 99 -6.33 -12.18 -19.68
C ASN A 99 -6.01 -12.43 -18.20
N TRP A 100 -6.24 -11.46 -17.32
CA TRP A 100 -5.93 -11.60 -15.90
C TRP A 100 -6.92 -12.56 -15.23
N LYS A 101 -6.39 -13.70 -14.78
CA LYS A 101 -7.14 -14.79 -14.13
C LYS A 101 -6.73 -14.98 -12.67
N LYS A 102 -5.59 -14.43 -12.30
CA LYS A 102 -5.00 -14.55 -10.97
C LYS A 102 -4.60 -13.16 -10.48
N PRO A 103 -4.57 -12.91 -9.16
CA PRO A 103 -4.17 -11.62 -8.63
C PRO A 103 -2.74 -11.27 -9.04
N ILE A 104 -2.50 -9.98 -9.27
CA ILE A 104 -1.16 -9.43 -9.44
C ILE A 104 -0.87 -8.60 -8.20
N THR A 105 0.07 -9.06 -7.38
CA THR A 105 0.49 -8.33 -6.19
C THR A 105 1.56 -7.32 -6.57
N VAL A 106 1.36 -6.06 -6.23
CA VAL A 106 2.41 -5.04 -6.38
C VAL A 106 3.16 -4.90 -5.06
N ALA A 107 4.46 -5.14 -5.09
CA ALA A 107 5.37 -4.87 -3.96
C ALA A 107 6.03 -3.50 -4.19
N ARG A 108 5.68 -2.54 -3.35
CA ARG A 108 6.16 -1.17 -3.41
C ARG A 108 7.23 -0.93 -2.34
N HIS A 109 8.40 -0.44 -2.72
CA HIS A 109 9.37 0.07 -1.77
C HIS A 109 8.80 1.28 -1.02
N ALA A 110 8.79 1.24 0.32
CA ALA A 110 8.11 2.27 1.11
C ALA A 110 8.98 3.50 1.43
N TYR A 111 10.20 3.57 0.93
CA TYR A 111 11.19 4.59 1.25
C TYR A 111 11.72 5.30 -0.01
N GLY A 112 12.18 6.56 0.18
CA GLY A 112 12.96 7.28 -0.84
C GLY A 112 12.15 7.81 -2.03
N ASP A 113 12.85 8.00 -3.13
CA ASP A 113 12.36 8.58 -4.39
C ASP A 113 11.70 9.96 -4.18
N VAL A 114 10.69 10.31 -4.96
CA VAL A 114 9.96 11.59 -4.86
C VAL A 114 9.29 11.81 -3.50
N TYR A 115 9.02 10.76 -2.74
CA TYR A 115 8.38 10.86 -1.41
C TYR A 115 9.31 11.40 -0.31
N LYS A 116 10.60 11.45 -0.59
CA LYS A 116 11.63 12.04 0.29
C LYS A 116 12.54 12.99 -0.47
N ALA A 117 12.03 13.59 -1.51
CA ALA A 117 12.74 14.58 -2.30
C ALA A 117 12.83 15.93 -1.60
N VAL A 118 13.82 16.71 -2.00
CA VAL A 118 13.97 18.13 -1.67
C VAL A 118 13.81 18.92 -2.95
N ASP A 119 12.90 19.87 -2.94
CA ASP A 119 12.58 20.72 -4.09
C ASP A 119 13.18 22.11 -3.92
N LEU A 120 13.65 22.67 -5.04
CA LEU A 120 14.12 24.04 -5.15
C LEU A 120 13.49 24.70 -6.38
N HIS A 121 12.92 25.89 -6.19
CA HIS A 121 12.51 26.77 -7.27
C HIS A 121 13.41 28.02 -7.26
N THR A 122 13.84 28.48 -8.41
CA THR A 122 14.58 29.74 -8.60
C THR A 122 13.92 30.59 -9.68
N ASP A 123 13.94 31.91 -9.48
CA ASP A 123 13.40 32.89 -10.43
C ASP A 123 14.51 33.60 -11.25
N GLU A 124 15.79 33.29 -10.99
CA GLU A 124 16.94 33.92 -11.59
C GLU A 124 17.87 32.92 -12.30
N PRO A 125 18.70 33.39 -13.28
CA PRO A 125 19.75 32.58 -13.87
C PRO A 125 20.80 32.13 -12.85
N GLY A 126 21.33 30.90 -13.05
CA GLY A 126 22.34 30.37 -12.14
C GLY A 126 22.75 28.94 -12.45
N GLU A 127 23.43 28.32 -11.51
CA GLU A 127 23.87 26.94 -11.61
C GLU A 127 23.39 26.16 -10.35
N CYS A 128 22.70 25.05 -10.58
CA CYS A 128 22.37 24.10 -9.53
C CYS A 128 23.44 23.01 -9.45
N THR A 129 23.94 22.74 -8.25
CA THR A 129 24.93 21.69 -7.99
C THR A 129 24.45 20.74 -6.91
N MET A 130 24.90 19.49 -6.97
CA MET A 130 24.75 18.49 -5.91
C MET A 130 26.10 18.24 -5.26
N THR A 131 26.19 18.45 -3.96
CA THR A 131 27.42 18.25 -3.19
C THR A 131 27.22 17.21 -2.11
N PHE A 132 28.08 16.18 -2.12
CA PHE A 132 28.18 15.21 -1.03
C PHE A 132 29.41 15.51 -0.19
N ARG A 133 29.21 15.62 1.13
CA ARG A 133 30.29 15.77 2.13
C ARG A 133 30.34 14.56 3.01
N GLY A 134 31.39 13.77 2.85
CA GLY A 134 31.62 12.59 3.70
C GLY A 134 32.20 12.97 5.08
N GLU A 135 31.92 12.15 6.08
CA GLU A 135 32.49 12.33 7.44
C GLU A 135 34.03 12.23 7.46
N SER A 136 34.64 11.57 6.45
CA SER A 136 36.09 11.52 6.23
C SER A 136 36.69 12.83 5.72
N GLY A 137 35.86 13.87 5.48
CA GLY A 137 36.26 15.13 4.86
C GLY A 137 36.30 15.08 3.31
N ARG A 138 36.01 13.93 2.67
CA ARG A 138 35.87 13.84 1.23
C ARG A 138 34.66 14.65 0.75
N GLU A 139 34.86 15.51 -0.24
CA GLU A 139 33.80 16.25 -0.89
C GLU A 139 33.74 15.92 -2.39
N THR A 140 32.54 15.77 -2.91
CA THR A 140 32.29 15.57 -4.34
C THR A 140 31.14 16.47 -4.76
N THR A 141 31.36 17.33 -5.74
CA THR A 141 30.37 18.26 -6.28
C THR A 141 30.15 17.97 -7.77
N LEU A 142 28.88 17.84 -8.13
CA LEU A 142 28.44 17.62 -9.51
C LEU A 142 27.53 18.77 -9.93
N SER A 143 27.73 19.33 -11.11
CA SER A 143 26.78 20.26 -11.72
C SER A 143 25.55 19.48 -12.18
N ILE A 144 24.37 19.89 -11.74
CA ILE A 144 23.10 19.37 -12.23
C ILE A 144 22.77 20.05 -13.55
N GLN A 145 22.68 21.39 -13.52
CA GLN A 145 22.35 22.20 -14.70
C GLN A 145 22.67 23.69 -14.49
N LYS A 146 23.08 24.37 -15.55
CA LYS A 146 23.05 25.82 -15.66
C LYS A 146 21.75 26.25 -16.30
N VAL A 147 21.10 27.26 -15.73
CA VAL A 147 19.85 27.81 -16.26
C VAL A 147 19.98 29.30 -16.51
N ASP A 148 19.28 29.76 -17.52
CA ASP A 148 19.26 31.15 -17.99
C ASP A 148 18.05 31.95 -17.51
N GLY A 149 17.20 31.34 -16.66
CA GLY A 149 16.00 31.94 -16.09
C GLY A 149 15.32 31.01 -15.04
N PRO A 150 14.03 31.25 -14.78
CA PRO A 150 13.30 30.47 -13.78
C PRO A 150 13.39 28.97 -14.02
N ALA A 151 13.63 28.21 -12.93
CA ALA A 151 13.80 26.77 -13.00
C ALA A 151 13.36 26.07 -11.72
N VAL A 152 13.09 24.77 -11.83
CA VAL A 152 12.81 23.89 -10.71
C VAL A 152 13.81 22.73 -10.68
N PHE A 153 14.24 22.36 -9.48
CA PHE A 153 15.15 21.25 -9.25
C PHE A 153 14.59 20.34 -8.17
N GLN A 154 14.89 19.04 -8.26
CA GLN A 154 14.51 18.06 -7.27
C GLN A 154 15.68 17.13 -6.97
N GLY A 155 16.04 17.03 -5.69
CA GLY A 155 17.01 16.06 -5.18
C GLY A 155 16.32 14.85 -4.58
N GLN A 156 16.59 13.66 -5.13
CA GLN A 156 16.09 12.39 -4.62
C GLN A 156 17.22 11.56 -4.02
N HIS A 157 16.87 10.66 -3.11
CA HIS A 157 17.84 9.74 -2.52
C HIS A 157 17.21 8.40 -2.16
N ASN A 158 18.08 7.39 -1.98
CA ASN A 158 17.73 6.13 -1.35
C ASN A 158 18.91 5.64 -0.49
N LYS A 159 18.66 4.62 0.33
CA LYS A 159 19.68 3.97 1.16
C LYS A 159 19.80 2.52 0.72
N GLU A 160 21.01 2.05 0.44
CA GLU A 160 21.25 0.64 0.05
C GLU A 160 20.69 -0.34 1.10
N LYS A 161 20.82 -0.01 2.40
CA LYS A 161 20.22 -0.82 3.47
C LYS A 161 18.71 -0.99 3.30
N SER A 162 17.99 0.08 2.93
CA SER A 162 16.54 0.04 2.69
C SER A 162 16.21 -0.74 1.41
N ILE A 163 17.00 -0.58 0.35
CA ILE A 163 16.84 -1.34 -0.90
C ILE A 163 17.05 -2.84 -0.64
N ARG A 164 18.07 -3.24 0.15
CA ARG A 164 18.31 -4.63 0.53
C ARG A 164 17.16 -5.21 1.34
N SER A 165 16.62 -4.44 2.29
CA SER A 165 15.44 -4.83 3.05
C SER A 165 14.22 -5.04 2.14
N PHE A 166 14.01 -4.16 1.18
CA PHE A 166 12.96 -4.28 0.17
C PHE A 166 13.12 -5.56 -0.66
N ALA A 167 14.32 -5.83 -1.17
CA ALA A 167 14.61 -7.04 -1.95
C ALA A 167 14.31 -8.31 -1.14
N ARG A 168 14.83 -8.39 0.09
CA ARG A 168 14.60 -9.52 1.00
C ARG A 168 13.12 -9.74 1.31
N ALA A 169 12.38 -8.66 1.59
CA ALA A 169 10.94 -8.75 1.82
C ALA A 169 10.21 -9.29 0.59
N CYS A 170 10.57 -8.86 -0.62
CA CYS A 170 9.98 -9.35 -1.86
C CYS A 170 10.26 -10.83 -2.09
N PHE A 171 11.53 -11.28 -1.92
CA PHE A 171 11.90 -12.69 -2.09
C PHE A 171 11.23 -13.58 -1.04
N GLN A 172 11.23 -13.16 0.23
CA GLN A 172 10.59 -13.95 1.29
C GLN A 172 9.07 -14.05 1.05
N TYR A 173 8.42 -12.94 0.71
CA TYR A 173 6.98 -12.95 0.42
C TYR A 173 6.63 -13.84 -0.79
N ALA A 174 7.48 -13.84 -1.83
CA ALA A 174 7.32 -14.72 -2.98
C ALA A 174 7.36 -16.21 -2.60
N LEU A 175 8.28 -16.59 -1.71
CA LEU A 175 8.36 -17.94 -1.17
C LEU A 175 7.12 -18.29 -0.33
N ASP A 176 6.66 -17.37 0.52
CA ASP A 176 5.53 -17.61 1.43
C ASP A 176 4.23 -17.86 0.66
N ILE A 177 3.98 -17.08 -0.39
CA ILE A 177 2.76 -17.24 -1.22
C ILE A 177 2.97 -18.10 -2.48
N LYS A 178 4.19 -18.62 -2.70
CA LYS A 178 4.59 -19.49 -3.82
C LYS A 178 4.25 -18.89 -5.18
N GLN A 179 4.70 -17.65 -5.40
CA GLN A 179 4.51 -16.92 -6.66
C GLN A 179 5.84 -16.41 -7.22
N ASP A 180 5.91 -16.29 -8.54
CA ASP A 180 7.04 -15.65 -9.21
C ASP A 180 7.21 -14.20 -8.75
N LEU A 181 8.45 -13.72 -8.79
CA LEU A 181 8.79 -12.33 -8.51
C LEU A 181 9.31 -11.65 -9.76
N TRP A 182 8.60 -10.61 -10.20
CA TRP A 182 9.05 -9.72 -11.25
C TRP A 182 9.57 -8.43 -10.61
N PHE A 183 10.72 -7.97 -11.04
CA PHE A 183 11.27 -6.69 -10.60
C PHE A 183 11.55 -5.79 -11.79
N SER A 184 11.29 -4.50 -11.67
CA SER A 184 11.49 -3.56 -12.76
C SER A 184 11.98 -2.19 -12.30
N THR A 185 12.89 -1.62 -13.09
CA THR A 185 13.39 -0.26 -12.96
C THR A 185 13.65 0.32 -14.36
N LYS A 186 14.26 1.51 -14.45
CA LYS A 186 14.71 2.10 -15.72
C LYS A 186 16.23 2.31 -15.73
N ASP A 187 16.99 1.27 -15.39
CA ASP A 187 18.45 1.30 -15.23
C ASP A 187 19.22 1.69 -16.51
N THR A 188 18.61 1.53 -17.67
CA THR A 188 19.19 2.01 -18.94
C THR A 188 19.26 3.53 -19.04
N ILE A 189 18.43 4.26 -18.30
CA ILE A 189 18.40 5.73 -18.21
C ILE A 189 19.01 6.18 -16.89
N SER A 190 18.47 5.70 -15.77
CA SER A 190 18.95 5.99 -14.42
C SER A 190 20.05 4.98 -14.00
N LYS A 191 21.20 5.08 -14.66
CA LYS A 191 22.25 4.05 -14.62
C LYS A 191 22.82 3.79 -13.22
N ILE A 192 22.93 4.82 -12.40
CA ILE A 192 23.45 4.70 -11.04
C ILE A 192 22.31 4.43 -10.07
N TYR A 193 21.29 5.28 -10.03
CA TYR A 193 20.22 5.16 -9.06
C TYR A 193 19.43 3.85 -9.22
N ASP A 194 18.86 3.62 -10.40
CA ASP A 194 18.10 2.40 -10.69
C ASP A 194 19.02 1.18 -10.86
N GLY A 195 20.24 1.37 -11.37
CA GLY A 195 21.24 0.32 -11.48
C GLY A 195 21.65 -0.22 -10.10
N THR A 196 21.73 0.61 -9.07
CA THR A 196 21.96 0.18 -7.68
C THR A 196 20.82 -0.72 -7.17
N PHE A 197 19.56 -0.36 -7.45
CA PHE A 197 18.44 -1.23 -7.11
C PHE A 197 18.55 -2.60 -7.77
N ARG A 198 18.85 -2.64 -9.07
CA ARG A 198 19.02 -3.88 -9.80
C ARG A 198 20.14 -4.72 -9.23
N SER A 199 21.33 -4.15 -9.05
CA SER A 199 22.50 -4.89 -8.51
C SER A 199 22.20 -5.49 -7.14
N ILE A 200 21.55 -4.74 -6.25
CA ILE A 200 21.17 -5.22 -4.92
C ILE A 200 20.15 -6.36 -5.00
N PHE A 201 19.15 -6.28 -5.88
CA PHE A 201 18.22 -7.38 -6.07
C PHE A 201 18.89 -8.64 -6.60
N ASP A 202 19.81 -8.50 -7.57
CA ASP A 202 20.55 -9.62 -8.15
C ASP A 202 21.49 -10.26 -7.09
N GLU A 203 22.17 -9.45 -6.26
CA GLU A 203 22.99 -9.91 -5.15
C GLU A 203 22.16 -10.67 -4.09
N GLU A 204 21.04 -10.09 -3.63
CA GLU A 204 20.19 -10.71 -2.62
C GLU A 204 19.53 -11.99 -3.13
N PHE A 205 19.22 -12.09 -4.43
CA PHE A 205 18.62 -13.28 -5.01
C PHE A 205 19.50 -14.53 -4.85
N GLU A 206 20.82 -14.39 -4.82
CA GLU A 206 21.71 -15.55 -4.65
C GLU A 206 21.42 -16.32 -3.34
N ASP A 207 21.04 -15.61 -2.27
CA ASP A 207 20.65 -16.23 -1.00
C ASP A 207 19.30 -16.95 -1.04
N TYR A 208 18.45 -16.62 -2.02
CA TYR A 208 17.11 -17.16 -2.19
C TYR A 208 16.99 -18.19 -3.33
N ARG A 209 17.96 -18.23 -4.24
CA ARG A 209 17.96 -19.03 -5.48
C ARG A 209 17.58 -20.49 -5.23
N ALA A 210 18.27 -21.17 -4.33
CA ALA A 210 18.00 -22.57 -4.06
C ALA A 210 16.57 -22.87 -3.57
N ARG A 211 15.97 -21.93 -2.82
CA ARG A 211 14.58 -22.05 -2.35
C ARG A 211 13.58 -21.77 -3.48
N PHE A 212 13.88 -20.82 -4.36
CA PHE A 212 13.08 -20.55 -5.56
C PHE A 212 13.08 -21.76 -6.50
N ASP A 213 14.26 -22.32 -6.79
CA ASP A 213 14.41 -23.51 -7.64
C ASP A 213 13.65 -24.72 -7.06
N ALA A 214 13.73 -24.95 -5.75
CA ALA A 214 13.03 -26.05 -5.07
C ALA A 214 11.49 -25.93 -5.17
N LEU A 215 10.95 -24.73 -5.32
CA LEU A 215 9.52 -24.47 -5.49
C LEU A 215 9.10 -24.24 -6.95
N GLY A 216 10.04 -24.26 -7.90
CA GLY A 216 9.81 -23.96 -9.31
C GLY A 216 9.39 -22.51 -9.56
N LEU A 217 9.84 -21.57 -8.70
CA LEU A 217 9.56 -20.15 -8.81
C LEU A 217 10.66 -19.43 -9.61
N THR A 218 10.26 -18.34 -10.27
CA THR A 218 11.15 -17.52 -11.11
C THR A 218 11.31 -16.12 -10.53
N TYR A 219 12.56 -15.65 -10.44
CA TYR A 219 12.88 -14.24 -10.35
C TYR A 219 13.17 -13.70 -11.75
N PHE A 220 12.49 -12.60 -12.13
CA PHE A 220 12.60 -12.01 -13.45
C PHE A 220 12.76 -10.51 -13.36
N TYR A 221 13.87 -9.98 -13.92
CA TYR A 221 14.10 -8.54 -14.05
C TYR A 221 13.84 -8.07 -15.48
N THR A 222 13.21 -6.90 -15.63
CA THR A 222 13.09 -6.22 -16.91
C THR A 222 12.93 -4.71 -16.72
N LEU A 223 13.05 -3.93 -17.82
CA LEU A 223 12.77 -2.49 -17.77
C LEU A 223 11.28 -2.26 -17.51
N ILE A 224 10.97 -1.19 -16.78
CA ILE A 224 9.60 -0.93 -16.32
C ILE A 224 8.60 -0.75 -17.46
N ASP A 225 8.98 -0.16 -18.56
CA ASP A 225 8.14 -0.03 -19.76
C ASP A 225 7.86 -1.39 -20.42
N ASP A 226 8.85 -2.30 -20.47
CA ASP A 226 8.64 -3.69 -20.92
C ASP A 226 7.78 -4.47 -19.89
N ALA A 227 8.00 -4.26 -18.59
CA ALA A 227 7.19 -4.85 -17.55
C ALA A 227 5.70 -4.51 -17.73
N VAL A 228 5.36 -3.23 -17.97
CA VAL A 228 3.97 -2.81 -18.24
C VAL A 228 3.35 -3.60 -19.38
N ALA A 229 4.07 -3.75 -20.50
CA ALA A 229 3.57 -4.51 -21.65
C ALA A 229 3.37 -6.00 -21.35
N ARG A 230 4.28 -6.61 -20.57
CA ARG A 230 4.21 -8.01 -20.15
C ARG A 230 3.08 -8.25 -19.17
N VAL A 231 2.92 -7.37 -18.18
CA VAL A 231 1.84 -7.43 -17.18
C VAL A 231 0.48 -7.45 -17.85
N ILE A 232 0.22 -6.54 -18.80
CA ILE A 232 -1.04 -6.49 -19.57
C ILE A 232 -1.31 -7.79 -20.34
N ARG A 233 -0.26 -8.43 -20.87
CA ARG A 233 -0.40 -9.68 -21.64
C ARG A 233 -0.42 -10.95 -20.77
N SER A 234 -0.08 -10.84 -19.50
CA SER A 234 0.01 -11.96 -18.57
C SER A 234 -1.37 -12.51 -18.17
N GLN A 235 -1.36 -13.64 -17.48
CA GLN A 235 -2.54 -14.18 -16.79
C GLN A 235 -2.61 -13.74 -15.32
N GLY A 236 -1.63 -12.99 -14.82
CA GLY A 236 -1.45 -12.69 -13.41
C GLY A 236 -0.81 -13.86 -12.65
N GLY A 237 -0.86 -13.82 -11.31
CA GLY A 237 -0.31 -14.86 -10.44
C GLY A 237 1.17 -14.66 -10.13
N PHE A 238 1.64 -13.43 -10.04
CA PHE A 238 3.01 -13.07 -9.67
C PHE A 238 3.04 -11.80 -8.82
N ILE A 239 4.18 -11.55 -8.21
CA ILE A 239 4.48 -10.32 -7.50
C ILE A 239 5.26 -9.41 -8.43
N TRP A 240 4.85 -8.15 -8.53
CA TRP A 240 5.56 -7.11 -9.27
C TRP A 240 6.21 -6.11 -8.32
N ALA A 241 7.51 -6.24 -8.11
CA ALA A 241 8.30 -5.33 -7.27
C ALA A 241 8.66 -4.06 -8.03
N CYS A 242 8.39 -2.91 -7.41
CA CYS A 242 8.59 -1.59 -7.98
C CYS A 242 9.19 -0.63 -6.94
N LYS A 243 9.96 0.36 -7.41
CA LYS A 243 10.38 1.49 -6.58
C LYS A 243 9.16 2.23 -6.01
N ASN A 244 9.39 3.16 -5.09
CA ASN A 244 8.31 3.81 -4.34
C ASN A 244 7.25 4.46 -5.22
N TYR A 245 7.63 5.38 -6.13
CA TYR A 245 6.69 6.06 -7.00
C TYR A 245 6.08 5.12 -8.06
N ASP A 246 6.92 4.30 -8.69
CA ASP A 246 6.48 3.34 -9.69
C ASP A 246 5.44 2.38 -9.08
N GLY A 247 5.69 1.89 -7.85
CA GLY A 247 4.80 1.00 -7.14
C GLY A 247 3.48 1.65 -6.72
N ASP A 248 3.49 2.95 -6.41
CA ASP A 248 2.27 3.70 -6.13
C ASP A 248 1.36 3.75 -7.35
N VAL A 249 1.89 4.22 -8.47
CA VAL A 249 1.12 4.37 -9.71
C VAL A 249 0.68 3.01 -10.26
N MET A 250 1.58 2.02 -10.29
CA MET A 250 1.28 0.70 -10.84
C MET A 250 0.28 -0.07 -9.99
N SER A 251 0.31 0.05 -8.66
CA SER A 251 -0.68 -0.61 -7.81
C SER A 251 -2.08 -0.04 -8.00
N ASP A 252 -2.21 1.27 -8.20
CA ASP A 252 -3.52 1.90 -8.47
C ASP A 252 -4.04 1.51 -9.85
N MET A 253 -3.18 1.41 -10.87
CA MET A 253 -3.54 0.90 -12.19
C MET A 253 -4.03 -0.55 -12.11
N ILE A 254 -3.28 -1.43 -11.46
CA ILE A 254 -3.64 -2.85 -11.28
C ILE A 254 -4.97 -2.98 -10.55
N SER A 255 -5.14 -2.25 -9.44
CA SER A 255 -6.37 -2.26 -8.66
C SER A 255 -7.59 -1.82 -9.47
N THR A 256 -7.46 -0.71 -10.19
CA THR A 256 -8.52 -0.19 -11.05
C THR A 256 -8.89 -1.20 -12.13
N ALA A 257 -7.90 -1.83 -12.74
CA ALA A 257 -8.12 -2.83 -13.78
C ALA A 257 -8.73 -4.15 -13.25
N PHE A 258 -8.55 -4.49 -11.97
CA PHE A 258 -9.28 -5.60 -11.31
C PHE A 258 -10.68 -5.22 -10.82
N GLY A 259 -11.09 -3.98 -10.97
CA GLY A 259 -12.44 -3.49 -10.70
C GLY A 259 -12.49 -2.23 -9.84
N SER A 260 -11.83 -2.18 -8.69
CA SER A 260 -11.91 -1.02 -7.78
C SER A 260 -10.75 -1.01 -6.78
N LEU A 261 -10.27 0.20 -6.45
CA LEU A 261 -9.35 0.42 -5.31
C LEU A 261 -9.91 -0.10 -3.98
N ALA A 262 -11.25 -0.13 -3.81
CA ALA A 262 -11.91 -0.69 -2.63
C ALA A 262 -11.83 -2.23 -2.54
N MET A 263 -11.25 -2.87 -3.55
CA MET A 263 -10.99 -4.32 -3.59
C MET A 263 -9.48 -4.62 -3.53
N MET A 264 -8.67 -3.71 -3.00
CA MET A 264 -7.23 -3.90 -2.87
C MET A 264 -6.85 -3.89 -1.39
N THR A 265 -6.24 -4.98 -0.93
CA THR A 265 -5.57 -5.03 0.39
C THR A 265 -4.23 -4.32 0.31
N SER A 266 -3.76 -3.81 1.43
CA SER A 266 -2.44 -3.21 1.57
C SER A 266 -1.83 -3.63 2.91
N VAL A 267 -0.61 -4.12 2.88
CA VAL A 267 0.15 -4.43 4.08
C VAL A 267 1.56 -3.88 3.96
N LEU A 268 1.98 -3.09 4.95
CA LEU A 268 3.37 -2.68 5.13
C LEU A 268 4.09 -3.72 5.99
N VAL A 269 5.16 -4.27 5.46
CA VAL A 269 6.06 -5.20 6.17
C VAL A 269 7.37 -4.49 6.45
N SER A 270 7.66 -4.24 7.72
CA SER A 270 8.88 -3.59 8.17
C SER A 270 10.05 -4.58 8.22
N PRO A 271 11.31 -4.13 8.01
CA PRO A 271 12.50 -4.94 8.24
C PRO A 271 12.61 -5.52 9.65
N ASP A 272 12.03 -4.82 10.63
CA ASP A 272 12.04 -5.21 12.03
C ASP A 272 10.93 -6.23 12.38
N GLY A 273 10.18 -6.72 11.38
CA GLY A 273 9.15 -7.74 11.55
C GLY A 273 7.81 -7.19 12.05
N CYS A 274 7.52 -5.91 11.83
CA CYS A 274 6.21 -5.32 12.10
C CYS A 274 5.33 -5.31 10.85
N TRP A 275 4.01 -5.37 11.07
CA TRP A 275 3.01 -5.47 10.02
C TRP A 275 1.92 -4.42 10.24
N GLU A 276 1.72 -3.53 9.29
CA GLU A 276 0.62 -2.57 9.28
C GLU A 276 -0.33 -2.90 8.13
N TYR A 277 -1.57 -3.24 8.47
CA TYR A 277 -2.63 -3.55 7.50
C TYR A 277 -3.53 -2.36 7.29
N GLU A 278 -3.82 -2.03 6.04
CA GLU A 278 -4.72 -0.93 5.67
C GLU A 278 -5.53 -1.29 4.41
N ALA A 279 -6.61 -0.55 4.14
CA ALA A 279 -7.20 -0.52 2.83
C ALA A 279 -6.32 0.34 1.90
N ALA A 280 -6.09 -0.08 0.67
CA ALA A 280 -5.26 0.65 -0.28
C ALA A 280 -5.88 1.99 -0.73
N HIS A 281 -7.22 2.14 -0.60
CA HIS A 281 -7.94 3.34 -1.00
C HIS A 281 -7.87 4.48 0.02
N GLY A 282 -8.15 5.71 -0.43
CA GLY A 282 -8.24 6.89 0.43
C GLY A 282 -9.56 6.99 1.20
N THR A 283 -9.83 8.15 1.79
CA THR A 283 -10.96 8.42 2.71
C THR A 283 -12.34 8.46 2.05
N VAL A 284 -12.45 8.41 0.73
CA VAL A 284 -13.72 8.53 -0.03
C VAL A 284 -14.60 9.67 0.52
N THR A 285 -14.04 10.87 0.64
CA THR A 285 -14.63 12.03 1.36
C THR A 285 -16.03 12.38 0.92
N LYS A 286 -16.42 12.13 -0.34
CA LYS A 286 -17.78 12.30 -0.82
C LYS A 286 -18.80 11.50 0.02
N HIS A 287 -18.50 10.26 0.38
CA HIS A 287 -19.36 9.44 1.24
C HIS A 287 -19.33 9.91 2.69
N TYR A 288 -18.18 10.38 3.18
CA TYR A 288 -18.06 10.94 4.52
C TYR A 288 -18.95 12.19 4.69
N TYR A 289 -18.95 13.12 3.76
CA TYR A 289 -19.83 14.29 3.81
C TYR A 289 -21.31 13.94 3.71
N ARG A 290 -21.68 12.92 2.95
CA ARG A 290 -23.06 12.39 2.94
C ARG A 290 -23.44 11.85 4.31
N TYR A 291 -22.58 11.05 4.92
CA TYR A 291 -22.78 10.52 6.27
C TYR A 291 -22.99 11.64 7.30
N LEU A 292 -22.18 12.69 7.27
CA LEU A 292 -22.34 13.85 8.18
C LEU A 292 -23.69 14.57 8.02
N ARG A 293 -24.31 14.50 6.85
CA ARG A 293 -25.67 15.02 6.60
C ARG A 293 -26.77 14.04 6.98
N GLY A 294 -26.45 12.90 7.55
CA GLY A 294 -27.40 11.84 7.91
C GLY A 294 -27.92 11.02 6.71
N GLU A 295 -27.27 11.13 5.54
CA GLU A 295 -27.61 10.35 4.36
C GLU A 295 -27.04 8.92 4.47
N GLN A 296 -27.78 7.95 3.94
CA GLN A 296 -27.25 6.60 3.78
C GLN A 296 -26.09 6.58 2.79
N THR A 297 -25.07 5.80 3.12
CA THR A 297 -23.92 5.59 2.26
C THR A 297 -23.83 4.12 1.84
N SER A 298 -23.35 3.91 0.62
CA SER A 298 -23.14 2.58 0.06
C SER A 298 -21.75 2.56 -0.59
N THR A 299 -20.74 2.30 0.26
CA THR A 299 -19.34 2.16 -0.16
C THR A 299 -18.79 0.86 0.41
N ASN A 300 -18.00 0.16 -0.38
CA ASN A 300 -17.50 -1.16 -0.09
C ASN A 300 -16.51 -1.15 1.08
N PRO A 301 -16.76 -1.88 2.19
CA PRO A 301 -15.83 -1.99 3.30
C PRO A 301 -14.86 -3.18 3.18
N LEU A 302 -14.85 -3.92 2.06
CA LEU A 302 -14.16 -5.20 1.93
C LEU A 302 -12.67 -5.09 2.20
N ALA A 303 -11.99 -4.10 1.61
CA ALA A 303 -10.55 -3.91 1.83
C ALA A 303 -10.22 -3.63 3.31
N THR A 304 -11.11 -2.94 4.04
CA THR A 304 -10.93 -2.71 5.48
C THR A 304 -11.24 -3.97 6.29
N ILE A 305 -12.21 -4.78 5.88
CA ILE A 305 -12.47 -6.09 6.51
C ILE A 305 -11.24 -6.98 6.35
N PHE A 306 -10.66 -7.03 5.15
CA PHE A 306 -9.46 -7.82 4.86
C PHE A 306 -8.20 -7.25 5.53
N ALA A 307 -8.11 -5.95 5.79
CA ALA A 307 -7.07 -5.38 6.64
C ALA A 307 -7.17 -5.92 8.08
N TRP A 308 -8.38 -5.98 8.64
CA TRP A 308 -8.61 -6.55 9.96
C TRP A 308 -8.34 -8.06 10.00
N SER A 309 -8.84 -8.84 9.03
CA SER A 309 -8.61 -10.30 8.99
C SER A 309 -7.12 -10.62 8.84
N GLY A 310 -6.41 -9.89 7.96
CA GLY A 310 -4.97 -10.03 7.80
C GLY A 310 -4.19 -9.74 9.09
N ALA A 311 -4.55 -8.68 9.82
CA ALA A 311 -3.94 -8.35 11.10
C ALA A 311 -4.24 -9.41 12.19
N LEU A 312 -5.46 -9.91 12.25
CA LEU A 312 -5.84 -10.99 13.19
C LEU A 312 -5.12 -12.28 12.87
N ARG A 313 -5.02 -12.65 11.59
CA ARG A 313 -4.24 -13.81 11.13
C ARG A 313 -2.78 -13.68 11.54
N LYS A 314 -2.16 -12.53 11.25
CA LYS A 314 -0.77 -12.28 11.64
C LYS A 314 -0.57 -12.31 13.16
N ARG A 315 -1.50 -11.76 13.94
CA ARG A 315 -1.45 -11.85 15.40
C ARG A 315 -1.59 -13.29 15.88
N GLY A 316 -2.49 -14.07 15.25
CA GLY A 316 -2.65 -15.50 15.51
C GLY A 316 -1.38 -16.31 15.22
N GLU A 317 -0.69 -16.00 14.14
CA GLU A 317 0.61 -16.61 13.80
C GLU A 317 1.69 -16.28 14.84
N LEU A 318 1.82 -14.99 15.21
CA LEU A 318 2.84 -14.52 16.16
C LEU A 318 2.62 -15.06 17.59
N ASP A 319 1.38 -15.25 18.00
CA ASP A 319 1.02 -15.73 19.33
C ASP A 319 0.73 -17.24 19.38
N ALA A 320 0.88 -17.95 18.23
CA ALA A 320 0.54 -19.36 18.09
C ALA A 320 -0.92 -19.68 18.50
N LEU A 321 -1.87 -18.85 18.05
CA LEU A 321 -3.31 -18.96 18.28
C LEU A 321 -4.03 -19.41 16.99
N PRO A 322 -4.11 -20.71 16.69
CA PRO A 322 -4.70 -21.21 15.46
C PRO A 322 -6.20 -20.87 15.32
N GLU A 323 -6.93 -20.75 16.42
CA GLU A 323 -8.34 -20.34 16.40
C GLU A 323 -8.53 -18.92 15.89
N LEU A 324 -7.57 -18.01 16.19
CA LEU A 324 -7.61 -16.63 15.69
C LEU A 324 -7.33 -16.59 14.19
N THR A 325 -6.39 -17.41 13.71
CA THR A 325 -6.12 -17.57 12.27
C THR A 325 -7.35 -18.13 11.55
N ALA A 326 -7.96 -19.18 12.09
CA ALA A 326 -9.18 -19.77 11.55
C ALA A 326 -10.38 -18.79 11.55
N PHE A 327 -10.48 -17.93 12.56
CA PHE A 327 -11.50 -16.88 12.57
C PHE A 327 -11.26 -15.86 11.46
N ALA A 328 -10.02 -15.44 11.23
CA ALA A 328 -9.67 -14.53 10.12
C ALA A 328 -10.08 -15.12 8.77
N ASP A 329 -9.82 -16.40 8.54
CA ASP A 329 -10.21 -17.11 7.31
C ASP A 329 -11.74 -17.17 7.15
N ARG A 330 -12.48 -17.44 8.22
CA ARG A 330 -13.97 -17.43 8.19
C ARG A 330 -14.52 -16.04 7.88
N LEU A 331 -13.92 -14.98 8.42
CA LEU A 331 -14.35 -13.60 8.18
C LEU A 331 -14.18 -13.22 6.70
N GLU A 332 -13.05 -13.59 6.10
CA GLU A 332 -12.83 -13.40 4.65
C GLU A 332 -13.83 -14.19 3.82
N GLN A 333 -14.01 -15.46 4.14
CA GLN A 333 -14.95 -16.33 3.42
C GLN A 333 -16.40 -15.83 3.53
N ALA A 334 -16.85 -15.45 4.72
CA ALA A 334 -18.20 -14.89 4.93
C ALA A 334 -18.42 -13.61 4.11
N SER A 335 -17.38 -12.79 3.97
CA SER A 335 -17.41 -11.57 3.14
C SER A 335 -17.53 -11.91 1.66
N LEU A 336 -16.74 -12.86 1.17
CA LEU A 336 -16.79 -13.33 -0.22
C LEU A 336 -18.12 -14.03 -0.55
N ASP A 337 -18.63 -14.86 0.34
CA ASP A 337 -19.92 -15.53 0.19
C ASP A 337 -21.08 -14.54 0.14
N THR A 338 -20.98 -13.43 0.89
CA THR A 338 -21.98 -12.34 0.86
C THR A 338 -22.01 -11.69 -0.53
N LEU A 339 -20.85 -11.44 -1.12
CA LEU A 339 -20.73 -10.89 -2.46
C LEU A 339 -21.20 -11.90 -3.53
N SER A 340 -20.80 -13.14 -3.43
CA SER A 340 -21.20 -14.22 -4.35
C SER A 340 -22.70 -14.47 -4.33
N ALA A 341 -23.36 -14.26 -3.18
CA ALA A 341 -24.82 -14.30 -3.05
C ALA A 341 -25.53 -13.04 -3.62
N GLY A 342 -24.77 -12.10 -4.23
CA GLY A 342 -25.29 -10.90 -4.86
C GLY A 342 -25.59 -9.73 -3.91
N THR A 343 -25.25 -9.83 -2.62
CA THR A 343 -25.43 -8.70 -1.69
C THR A 343 -24.20 -7.79 -1.77
N MET A 344 -24.34 -6.58 -2.33
CA MET A 344 -23.23 -5.70 -2.67
C MET A 344 -23.53 -4.24 -2.35
N THR A 345 -22.49 -3.45 -2.10
CA THR A 345 -22.60 -1.99 -2.05
C THR A 345 -22.68 -1.39 -3.45
N GLY A 346 -23.15 -0.13 -3.55
CA GLY A 346 -23.47 0.51 -4.82
C GLY A 346 -22.28 0.69 -5.76
N ASP A 347 -21.08 0.85 -5.22
CA ASP A 347 -19.83 0.91 -5.97
C ASP A 347 -19.43 -0.43 -6.61
N LEU A 348 -19.70 -1.55 -5.94
CA LEU A 348 -19.47 -2.88 -6.50
C LEU A 348 -20.59 -3.34 -7.45
N SER A 349 -21.84 -3.09 -7.08
CA SER A 349 -22.98 -3.51 -7.92
C SER A 349 -22.97 -2.84 -9.31
N ALA A 350 -22.28 -1.71 -9.44
CA ALA A 350 -22.09 -1.03 -10.72
C ALA A 350 -21.02 -1.69 -11.62
N LEU A 351 -20.24 -2.62 -11.09
CA LEU A 351 -19.10 -3.26 -11.78
C LEU A 351 -19.40 -4.72 -12.16
N VAL A 352 -20.56 -5.26 -11.75
CA VAL A 352 -20.89 -6.67 -12.02
C VAL A 352 -21.17 -6.91 -13.49
N GLU A 353 -20.87 -8.11 -13.94
CA GLU A 353 -21.12 -8.56 -15.31
C GLU A 353 -22.63 -8.56 -15.64
N PRO A 354 -22.98 -8.29 -16.92
CA PRO A 354 -24.36 -8.42 -17.38
C PRO A 354 -24.93 -9.83 -17.10
N GLY A 355 -26.09 -9.87 -16.43
CA GLY A 355 -26.75 -11.12 -16.06
C GLY A 355 -26.49 -11.58 -14.62
N PHE A 356 -25.55 -10.98 -13.91
CA PHE A 356 -25.41 -11.22 -12.46
C PHE A 356 -26.47 -10.43 -11.69
N SER A 357 -27.20 -11.09 -10.81
CA SER A 357 -28.26 -10.48 -10.00
C SER A 357 -27.68 -9.90 -8.71
N ALA A 358 -27.40 -8.59 -8.70
CA ALA A 358 -26.91 -7.90 -7.53
C ALA A 358 -28.02 -7.11 -6.81
N ARG A 359 -28.14 -7.29 -5.49
CA ARG A 359 -28.94 -6.46 -4.59
C ARG A 359 -28.04 -5.40 -3.99
N THR A 360 -28.25 -4.15 -4.36
CA THR A 360 -27.52 -3.01 -3.79
C THR A 360 -28.00 -2.73 -2.37
N VAL A 361 -27.08 -2.65 -1.43
CA VAL A 361 -27.32 -2.41 -0.01
C VAL A 361 -26.45 -1.26 0.50
N SER A 362 -26.80 -0.67 1.64
CA SER A 362 -25.94 0.26 2.36
C SER A 362 -24.70 -0.44 2.93
N SER A 363 -23.68 0.33 3.31
CA SER A 363 -22.49 -0.21 3.97
C SER A 363 -22.84 -0.93 5.29
N ALA A 364 -23.84 -0.42 6.04
CA ALA A 364 -24.28 -1.04 7.29
C ALA A 364 -24.97 -2.39 7.03
N GLU A 365 -25.90 -2.45 6.07
CA GLU A 365 -26.57 -3.71 5.71
C GLU A 365 -25.61 -4.76 5.14
N PHE A 366 -24.57 -4.31 4.42
CA PHE A 366 -23.51 -5.22 3.97
C PHE A 366 -22.78 -5.86 5.14
N LEU A 367 -22.38 -5.07 6.16
CA LEU A 367 -21.76 -5.60 7.39
C LEU A 367 -22.67 -6.54 8.16
N ASP A 368 -23.98 -6.24 8.22
CA ASP A 368 -24.98 -7.12 8.87
C ASP A 368 -25.13 -8.44 8.09
N ALA A 369 -25.09 -8.42 6.77
CA ALA A 369 -25.12 -9.62 5.94
C ALA A 369 -23.86 -10.49 6.09
N VAL A 370 -22.69 -9.89 6.29
CA VAL A 370 -21.46 -10.61 6.62
C VAL A 370 -21.54 -11.23 8.01
N ALA A 371 -21.97 -10.44 9.02
CA ALA A 371 -22.14 -10.92 10.39
C ALA A 371 -23.10 -12.13 10.50
N ALA A 372 -24.15 -12.15 9.68
CA ALA A 372 -25.10 -13.27 9.65
C ALA A 372 -24.50 -14.58 9.06
N ARG A 373 -23.28 -14.54 8.50
CA ARG A 373 -22.56 -15.71 7.94
C ARG A 373 -21.37 -16.14 8.81
N LEU A 374 -21.02 -15.39 9.83
CA LEU A 374 -19.96 -15.71 10.79
C LEU A 374 -20.45 -16.64 11.91
#